data_7a758c26440cb6679f9c04818a5f33d6
#
_entry.id   7a758c26440cb6679f9c04818a5f33d6
#
_cell.length_a   1.000
_cell.length_b   1.000
_cell.length_c   1.000
_cell.angle_alpha   90.00
_cell.angle_beta   90.00
_cell.angle_gamma   90.00
#
_symmetry.space_group_name_H-M   'P 1'
#
loop_
_entity.id
_entity.type
_entity.pdbx_description
1 polymer ?
#
loop_
_entity_poly.entity_id
_entity_poly.type
_entity_poly.pdbx_seq_one_letter_code
_entity_poly.pdbx_strand_id
1 'polypeptide(L)'
;YSSYAGEPTPAPPNLVRRDFRSALPNFLWLTDITEFRLPSGRKVYLSAIRDCFDSSVVAWRAGERPDAALANSTLEDACAGLAPGERPVIHSDRGGHYRWPGWISICEGNGLTRSMSAKGCSPDNAAMEGFFGLLKREFWHGRDWSGWAPARFIEELGAWIGRYNTERRSDALGGR
;
A
#
# COMPACT_ATOMS: atom_id res chain seq x y z
N TYR A 1 -1.71 3.61 17.39
CA TYR A 1 -2.65 2.89 18.26
C TYR A 1 -2.52 1.40 18.04
N SER A 2 -1.92 0.72 18.96
CA SER A 2 -1.75 -0.71 18.88
C SER A 2 -2.99 -1.39 19.48
N SER A 3 -3.78 -2.01 18.63
CA SER A 3 -4.81 -2.97 19.07
C SER A 3 -4.21 -4.34 19.41
N TYR A 4 -2.90 -4.47 19.34
CA TYR A 4 -2.17 -5.70 19.61
C TYR A 4 -1.32 -5.54 20.86
N ALA A 5 -1.55 -6.42 21.84
CA ALA A 5 -0.87 -6.39 23.14
C ALA A 5 0.41 -7.26 23.19
N GLY A 6 0.81 -7.86 22.08
CA GLY A 6 1.99 -8.72 22.01
C GLY A 6 3.24 -7.97 21.54
N GLU A 7 4.40 -8.54 21.78
CA GLU A 7 5.65 -8.02 21.26
C GLU A 7 5.72 -8.20 19.73
N PRO A 8 6.12 -7.16 18.98
CA PRO A 8 6.28 -7.32 17.55
C PRO A 8 7.45 -8.25 17.24
N THR A 9 7.27 -9.10 16.24
CA THR A 9 8.35 -9.98 15.76
C THR A 9 9.52 -9.15 15.23
N PRO A 10 10.76 -9.70 15.29
CA PRO A 10 11.91 -9.04 14.67
C PRO A 10 11.64 -8.70 13.20
N ALA A 11 12.12 -7.54 12.76
CA ALA A 11 11.97 -7.12 11.39
C ALA A 11 12.78 -8.03 10.44
N PRO A 12 12.21 -8.46 9.30
CA PRO A 12 12.96 -9.15 8.27
C PRO A 12 13.98 -8.23 7.61
N PRO A 13 14.97 -8.78 6.88
CA PRO A 13 15.97 -7.96 6.19
C PRO A 13 15.35 -7.15 5.05
N ASN A 14 16.03 -6.07 4.65
CA ASN A 14 15.72 -5.32 3.45
C ASN A 14 16.27 -6.07 2.22
N LEU A 15 15.39 -6.72 1.47
CA LEU A 15 15.73 -7.47 0.27
C LEU A 15 15.73 -6.57 -0.99
N VAL A 16 15.03 -5.44 -0.95
CA VAL A 16 14.81 -4.56 -2.11
C VAL A 16 16.00 -3.63 -2.34
N ARG A 17 16.61 -3.11 -1.27
CA ARG A 17 17.78 -2.24 -1.31
C ARG A 17 17.60 -1.05 -2.27
N ARG A 18 16.42 -0.41 -2.23
CA ARG A 18 16.03 0.75 -3.07
C ARG A 18 15.95 0.47 -4.56
N ASP A 19 15.99 -0.78 -4.99
CA ASP A 19 15.69 -1.15 -6.38
C ASP A 19 14.21 -1.53 -6.48
N PHE A 20 13.38 -0.54 -6.84
CA PHE A 20 11.92 -0.66 -6.92
C PHE A 20 11.45 -1.03 -8.33
N ARG A 21 12.22 -1.83 -9.06
CA ARG A 21 11.90 -2.31 -10.39
C ARG A 21 11.74 -3.80 -10.43
N SER A 22 10.82 -4.27 -11.26
CA SER A 22 10.62 -5.69 -11.50
C SER A 22 10.38 -5.96 -12.98
N ALA A 23 10.97 -7.03 -13.49
CA ALA A 23 10.78 -7.48 -14.87
C ALA A 23 9.49 -8.30 -15.06
N LEU A 24 8.87 -8.74 -13.97
CA LEU A 24 7.68 -9.59 -13.99
C LEU A 24 6.60 -9.03 -13.06
N PRO A 25 5.32 -9.18 -13.45
CA PRO A 25 4.23 -8.84 -12.56
C PRO A 25 4.19 -9.79 -11.36
N ASN A 26 3.69 -9.28 -10.24
CA ASN A 26 3.53 -10.04 -8.99
C ASN A 26 4.83 -10.67 -8.46
N PHE A 27 5.96 -10.02 -8.72
CA PHE A 27 7.27 -10.42 -8.21
C PHE A 27 7.73 -9.57 -7.04
N LEU A 28 7.51 -8.26 -7.11
CA LEU A 28 7.84 -7.31 -6.05
C LEU A 28 6.68 -6.35 -5.83
N TRP A 29 6.14 -6.37 -4.63
CA TRP A 29 5.09 -5.46 -4.17
C TRP A 29 5.63 -4.50 -3.12
N LEU A 30 5.13 -3.28 -3.14
CA LEU A 30 5.36 -2.27 -2.11
C LEU A 30 4.04 -1.96 -1.41
N THR A 31 4.10 -1.70 -0.11
CA THR A 31 2.93 -1.34 0.68
C THR A 31 3.23 -0.23 1.67
N ASP A 32 2.25 0.61 1.92
CA ASP A 32 2.28 1.63 2.96
C ASP A 32 0.87 2.15 3.21
N ILE A 33 0.71 2.95 4.27
CA ILE A 33 -0.53 3.63 4.64
C ILE A 33 -0.29 5.13 4.63
N THR A 34 -1.21 5.89 4.07
CA THR A 34 -1.20 7.35 4.12
C THR A 34 -2.49 7.89 4.75
N GLU A 35 -2.44 9.11 5.28
CA GLU A 35 -3.53 9.77 5.99
C GLU A 35 -4.02 10.98 5.22
N PHE A 36 -5.35 11.17 5.22
CA PHE A 36 -6.01 12.38 4.79
C PHE A 36 -6.86 12.92 5.95
N ARG A 37 -6.71 14.20 6.26
CA ARG A 37 -7.52 14.85 7.28
C ARG A 37 -8.56 15.75 6.64
N LEU A 38 -9.82 15.37 6.72
CA LEU A 38 -10.92 16.18 6.19
C LEU A 38 -11.14 17.45 7.03
N PRO A 39 -11.70 18.53 6.46
CA PRO A 39 -11.98 19.76 7.20
C PRO A 39 -12.86 19.55 8.45
N SER A 40 -13.70 18.53 8.47
CA SER A 40 -14.48 18.14 9.64
C SER A 40 -13.65 17.66 10.83
N GLY A 41 -12.34 17.39 10.62
CA GLY A 41 -11.44 16.78 11.60
C GLY A 41 -11.40 15.26 11.52
N ARG A 42 -12.30 14.62 10.77
CA ARG A 42 -12.28 13.17 10.55
C ARG A 42 -11.12 12.81 9.62
N LYS A 43 -10.52 11.68 9.89
CA LYS A 43 -9.37 11.19 9.12
C LYS A 43 -9.76 9.99 8.28
N VAL A 44 -9.16 9.89 7.10
CA VAL A 44 -9.25 8.71 6.23
C VAL A 44 -7.85 8.20 6.01
N TYR A 45 -7.66 6.90 6.18
CA TYR A 45 -6.39 6.22 5.94
C TYR A 45 -6.53 5.34 4.71
N LEU A 46 -5.55 5.44 3.82
CA LEU A 46 -5.45 4.59 2.63
C LEU A 46 -4.31 3.61 2.82
N SER A 47 -4.62 2.33 2.78
CA SER A 47 -3.65 1.24 2.66
C SER A 47 -3.59 0.80 1.21
N ALA A 48 -2.41 0.77 0.62
CA ALA A 48 -2.22 0.42 -0.78
C ALA A 48 -1.07 -0.56 -0.95
N ILE A 49 -1.23 -1.47 -1.92
CA ILE A 49 -0.17 -2.38 -2.38
C ILE A 49 0.03 -2.10 -3.86
N ARG A 50 1.27 -1.85 -4.26
CA ARG A 50 1.65 -1.55 -5.64
C ARG A 50 2.59 -2.61 -6.18
N ASP A 51 2.44 -2.89 -7.48
CA ASP A 51 3.35 -3.75 -8.21
C ASP A 51 4.49 -2.92 -8.81
N CYS A 52 5.73 -3.32 -8.56
CA CYS A 52 6.90 -2.65 -9.13
C CYS A 52 7.09 -2.92 -10.63
N PHE A 53 6.32 -3.85 -11.20
CA PHE A 53 6.38 -4.14 -12.64
C PHE A 53 5.83 -2.99 -13.49
N ASP A 54 4.62 -2.53 -13.19
CA ASP A 54 3.92 -1.50 -13.96
C ASP A 54 3.46 -0.30 -13.11
N SER A 55 3.83 -0.27 -11.85
CA SER A 55 3.41 0.73 -10.85
C SER A 55 1.91 0.74 -10.54
N SER A 56 1.16 -0.28 -10.96
CA SER A 56 -0.27 -0.37 -10.67
C SER A 56 -0.55 -0.63 -9.20
N VAL A 57 -1.68 -0.15 -8.73
CA VAL A 57 -2.22 -0.50 -7.40
C VAL A 57 -2.90 -1.85 -7.52
N VAL A 58 -2.31 -2.87 -6.93
CA VAL A 58 -2.82 -4.26 -6.96
C VAL A 58 -4.05 -4.39 -6.09
N ALA A 59 -4.02 -3.77 -4.92
CA ALA A 59 -5.12 -3.74 -3.97
C ALA A 59 -5.03 -2.49 -3.11
N TRP A 60 -6.17 -2.03 -2.63
CA TRP A 60 -6.25 -0.92 -1.69
C TRP A 60 -7.50 -1.05 -0.82
N ARG A 61 -7.40 -0.52 0.38
CA ARG A 61 -8.52 -0.33 1.30
C ARG A 61 -8.40 1.02 1.97
N ALA A 62 -9.52 1.65 2.26
CA ALA A 62 -9.53 2.90 3.00
C ALA A 62 -10.53 2.82 4.15
N GLY A 63 -10.22 3.50 5.25
CA GLY A 63 -11.05 3.52 6.44
C GLY A 63 -10.63 4.62 7.38
N GLU A 64 -11.33 4.72 8.50
CA GLU A 64 -11.10 5.78 9.48
C GLU A 64 -10.08 5.41 10.57
N ARG A 65 -9.48 4.23 10.49
CA ARG A 65 -8.49 3.73 11.45
C ARG A 65 -7.30 3.10 10.74
N PRO A 66 -6.05 3.44 11.14
CA PRO A 66 -4.85 2.82 10.58
C PRO A 66 -4.49 1.57 11.39
N ASP A 67 -5.40 0.62 11.46
CA ASP A 67 -5.24 -0.58 12.27
C ASP A 67 -4.78 -1.80 11.47
N ALA A 68 -4.54 -2.90 12.19
CA ALA A 68 -4.14 -4.16 11.58
C ALA A 68 -5.19 -4.67 10.58
N ALA A 69 -6.47 -4.47 10.85
CA ALA A 69 -7.55 -4.91 9.96
C ALA A 69 -7.45 -4.23 8.60
N LEU A 70 -7.12 -2.93 8.54
CA LEU A 70 -6.95 -2.19 7.30
C LEU A 70 -5.79 -2.77 6.47
N ALA A 71 -4.62 -2.93 7.07
CA ALA A 71 -3.44 -3.48 6.40
C ALA A 71 -3.68 -4.93 5.94
N ASN A 72 -4.19 -5.77 6.82
CA ASN A 72 -4.39 -7.20 6.57
C ASN A 72 -5.44 -7.45 5.48
N SER A 73 -6.56 -6.71 5.49
CA SER A 73 -7.59 -6.82 4.45
C SER A 73 -7.04 -6.46 3.07
N THR A 74 -6.20 -5.42 3.00
CA THR A 74 -5.54 -5.03 1.75
C THR A 74 -4.66 -6.15 1.23
N LEU A 75 -3.89 -6.79 2.11
CA LEU A 75 -3.03 -7.90 1.74
C LEU A 75 -3.82 -9.13 1.28
N GLU A 76 -4.91 -9.45 1.96
CA GLU A 76 -5.80 -10.55 1.57
C GLU A 76 -6.38 -10.31 0.16
N ASP A 77 -6.84 -9.10 -0.12
CA ASP A 77 -7.35 -8.74 -1.46
C ASP A 77 -6.26 -8.89 -2.53
N ALA A 78 -5.05 -8.45 -2.25
CA ALA A 78 -3.93 -8.59 -3.19
C ALA A 78 -3.59 -10.07 -3.45
N CYS A 79 -3.52 -10.88 -2.40
CA CYS A 79 -3.22 -12.30 -2.52
C CYS A 79 -4.31 -13.08 -3.27
N ALA A 80 -5.57 -12.67 -3.15
CA ALA A 80 -6.68 -13.30 -3.86
C ALA A 80 -6.55 -13.22 -5.39
N GLY A 81 -5.83 -12.22 -5.89
CA GLY A 81 -5.57 -12.05 -7.32
C GLY A 81 -4.35 -12.78 -7.85
N LEU A 82 -3.59 -13.47 -7.01
CA LEU A 82 -2.38 -14.19 -7.43
C LEU A 82 -2.73 -15.47 -8.22
N ALA A 83 -2.01 -15.70 -9.29
CA ALA A 83 -2.06 -16.96 -10.01
C ALA A 83 -1.22 -18.03 -9.28
N PRO A 84 -1.50 -19.35 -9.53
CA PRO A 84 -0.69 -20.41 -8.94
C PRO A 84 0.80 -20.22 -9.26
N GLY A 85 1.63 -20.33 -8.23
CA GLY A 85 3.08 -20.19 -8.36
C GLY A 85 3.61 -18.77 -8.25
N GLU A 86 2.76 -17.74 -8.29
CA GLU A 86 3.17 -16.36 -8.02
C GLU A 86 3.42 -16.16 -6.53
N ARG A 87 4.62 -15.73 -6.18
CA ARG A 87 5.06 -15.55 -4.78
C ARG A 87 5.84 -14.24 -4.61
N PRO A 88 5.13 -13.10 -4.58
CA PRO A 88 5.80 -11.80 -4.47
C PRO A 88 6.66 -11.67 -3.21
N VAL A 89 7.70 -10.87 -3.33
CA VAL A 89 8.30 -10.19 -2.19
C VAL A 89 7.43 -8.99 -1.87
N ILE A 90 7.02 -8.81 -0.64
CA ILE A 90 6.29 -7.62 -0.19
C ILE A 90 7.16 -6.77 0.72
N HIS A 91 7.42 -5.54 0.30
CA HIS A 91 8.28 -4.58 1.01
C HIS A 91 7.44 -3.52 1.70
N SER A 92 7.75 -3.27 2.97
CA SER A 92 7.10 -2.27 3.80
C SER A 92 8.12 -1.46 4.60
N ASP A 93 7.67 -0.39 5.25
CA ASP A 93 8.39 0.22 6.34
C ASP A 93 8.35 -0.68 7.60
N ARG A 94 8.84 -0.18 8.72
CA ARG A 94 8.89 -0.93 9.98
C ARG A 94 7.65 -0.70 10.86
N GLY A 95 6.54 -0.26 10.29
CA GLY A 95 5.28 -0.08 11.01
C GLY A 95 4.84 -1.35 11.75
N GLY A 96 4.29 -1.18 12.95
CA GLY A 96 3.93 -2.29 13.83
C GLY A 96 3.00 -3.32 13.17
N HIS A 97 2.01 -2.86 12.40
CA HIS A 97 1.05 -3.74 11.76
C HIS A 97 1.67 -4.68 10.71
N TYR A 98 2.84 -4.37 10.14
CA TYR A 98 3.59 -5.25 9.24
C TYR A 98 4.47 -6.27 10.00
N ARG A 99 4.52 -6.19 11.31
CA ARG A 99 5.29 -7.07 12.20
C ARG A 99 4.40 -7.88 13.14
N TRP A 100 3.09 -7.74 13.00
CA TRP A 100 2.11 -8.46 13.81
C TRP A 100 1.76 -9.83 13.22
N PRO A 101 1.33 -10.79 14.07
CA PRO A 101 1.06 -12.15 13.65
C PRO A 101 0.08 -12.27 12.47
N GLY A 102 -0.95 -11.43 12.43
CA GLY A 102 -1.95 -11.48 11.36
C GLY A 102 -1.35 -11.24 9.98
N TRP A 103 -0.53 -10.19 9.84
CA TRP A 103 0.17 -9.88 8.59
C TRP A 103 1.12 -11.01 8.19
N ILE A 104 1.93 -11.47 9.14
CA ILE A 104 2.90 -12.55 8.92
C ILE A 104 2.21 -13.82 8.47
N SER A 105 1.09 -14.18 9.13
CA SER A 105 0.31 -15.37 8.80
C SER A 105 -0.26 -15.33 7.38
N ILE A 106 -0.76 -14.19 6.94
CA ILE A 106 -1.26 -14.00 5.56
C ILE A 106 -0.11 -14.17 4.56
N CYS A 107 1.05 -13.55 4.83
CA CYS A 107 2.22 -13.68 3.97
C CYS A 107 2.66 -15.15 3.86
N GLU A 108 2.81 -15.84 4.97
CA GLU A 108 3.22 -17.25 5.00
C GLU A 108 2.23 -18.15 4.28
N GLY A 109 0.93 -17.96 4.53
CA GLY A 109 -0.14 -18.74 3.91
C GLY A 109 -0.22 -18.60 2.41
N ASN A 110 0.30 -17.50 1.85
CA ASN A 110 0.31 -17.24 0.39
C ASN A 110 1.70 -17.34 -0.23
N GLY A 111 2.70 -17.73 0.53
CA GLY A 111 4.06 -17.88 0.05
C GLY A 111 4.81 -16.59 -0.24
N LEU A 112 4.39 -15.47 0.34
CA LEU A 112 5.06 -14.18 0.19
C LEU A 112 6.31 -14.12 1.07
N THR A 113 7.34 -13.49 0.55
CA THR A 113 8.55 -13.17 1.30
C THR A 113 8.46 -11.72 1.79
N ARG A 114 8.70 -11.51 3.07
CA ARG A 114 8.65 -10.18 3.69
C ARG A 114 10.00 -9.47 3.57
N SER A 115 9.95 -8.19 3.22
CA SER A 115 11.12 -7.29 3.21
C SER A 115 10.74 -6.00 3.92
N MET A 116 11.65 -5.44 4.69
CA MET A 116 11.41 -4.18 5.41
C MET A 116 12.56 -3.21 5.23
N SER A 117 12.21 -1.91 5.24
CA SER A 117 13.18 -0.82 5.27
C SER A 117 14.10 -0.94 6.49
N ALA A 118 15.34 -0.48 6.36
CA ALA A 118 16.25 -0.39 7.48
C ALA A 118 15.74 0.64 8.50
N LYS A 119 16.10 0.47 9.76
CA LYS A 119 15.66 1.36 10.83
C LYS A 119 16.09 2.80 10.57
N GLY A 120 15.12 3.71 10.56
CA GLY A 120 15.39 5.14 10.33
C GLY A 120 15.75 5.52 8.89
N CYS A 121 15.56 4.61 7.92
CA CYS A 121 15.87 4.85 6.51
C CYS A 121 14.59 5.06 5.69
N SER A 122 14.05 6.27 5.67
CA SER A 122 12.88 6.60 4.86
C SER A 122 13.11 6.41 3.34
N PRO A 123 14.32 6.64 2.75
CA PRO A 123 14.57 6.35 1.34
C PRO A 123 14.34 4.90 0.93
N ASP A 124 14.37 3.97 1.87
CA ASP A 124 14.12 2.55 1.60
C ASP A 124 12.67 2.26 1.19
N ASN A 125 11.75 3.23 1.30
CA ASN A 125 10.38 3.13 0.82
C ASN A 125 9.99 4.33 -0.09
N ALA A 126 10.97 4.91 -0.76
CA ALA A 126 10.81 6.13 -1.55
C ALA A 126 9.78 6.01 -2.68
N ALA A 127 9.63 4.82 -3.27
CA ALA A 127 8.67 4.61 -4.36
C ALA A 127 7.21 4.71 -3.88
N MET A 128 6.91 4.28 -2.65
CA MET A 128 5.57 4.49 -2.06
C MET A 128 5.34 5.95 -1.67
N GLU A 129 6.35 6.62 -1.14
CA GLU A 129 6.28 8.05 -0.84
C GLU A 129 6.04 8.86 -2.11
N GLY A 130 6.69 8.51 -3.22
CA GLY A 130 6.47 9.12 -4.53
C GLY A 130 5.04 8.93 -5.04
N PHE A 131 4.50 7.74 -4.89
CA PHE A 131 3.10 7.46 -5.26
C PHE A 131 2.12 8.27 -4.41
N PHE A 132 2.27 8.30 -3.10
CA PHE A 132 1.40 9.09 -2.23
C PHE A 132 1.56 10.60 -2.48
N GLY A 133 2.75 11.05 -2.84
CA GLY A 133 2.98 12.43 -3.25
C GLY A 133 2.21 12.78 -4.52
N LEU A 134 2.23 11.92 -5.53
CA LEU A 134 1.46 12.08 -6.76
C LEU A 134 -0.05 12.11 -6.47
N LEU A 135 -0.54 11.15 -5.69
CA LEU A 135 -1.95 11.07 -5.28
C LEU A 135 -2.40 12.38 -4.61
N LYS A 136 -1.59 12.89 -3.68
CA LYS A 136 -1.92 14.12 -2.96
C LYS A 136 -1.89 15.35 -3.86
N ARG A 137 -0.96 15.42 -4.81
CA ARG A 137 -0.91 16.54 -5.77
C ARG A 137 -2.09 16.52 -6.73
N GLU A 138 -2.45 15.37 -7.27
CA GLU A 138 -3.49 15.26 -8.30
C GLU A 138 -4.91 15.21 -7.74
N PHE A 139 -5.08 14.59 -6.58
CA PHE A 139 -6.40 14.30 -6.02
C PHE A 139 -6.74 15.19 -4.82
N TRP A 140 -5.80 15.37 -3.90
CA TRP A 140 -6.05 15.99 -2.60
C TRP A 140 -5.88 17.52 -2.60
N HIS A 141 -4.74 18.01 -3.04
CA HIS A 141 -4.43 19.44 -2.99
C HIS A 141 -5.26 20.23 -4.00
N GLY A 142 -5.63 21.46 -3.62
CA GLY A 142 -6.36 22.39 -4.47
C GLY A 142 -7.87 22.10 -4.60
N ARG A 143 -8.38 21.10 -3.90
CA ARG A 143 -9.84 20.84 -3.85
C ARG A 143 -10.40 21.23 -2.50
N ASP A 144 -11.64 21.69 -2.51
CA ASP A 144 -12.39 21.98 -1.29
C ASP A 144 -13.14 20.71 -0.84
N TRP A 145 -12.70 20.16 0.28
CA TRP A 145 -13.30 18.97 0.90
C TRP A 145 -14.31 19.30 1.99
N SER A 146 -14.71 20.57 2.13
CA SER A 146 -15.72 21.00 3.10
C SER A 146 -17.04 20.26 2.87
N GLY A 147 -17.61 19.72 3.94
CA GLY A 147 -18.87 18.97 3.88
C GLY A 147 -18.76 17.55 3.35
N TRP A 148 -17.56 17.08 2.98
CA TRP A 148 -17.40 15.70 2.53
C TRP A 148 -17.35 14.73 3.70
N ALA A 149 -18.23 13.73 3.67
CA ALA A 149 -18.16 12.59 4.58
C ALA A 149 -17.07 11.60 4.13
N PRO A 150 -16.47 10.85 5.06
CA PRO A 150 -15.46 9.84 4.72
C PRO A 150 -15.91 8.85 3.64
N ALA A 151 -17.14 8.38 3.66
CA ALA A 151 -17.64 7.43 2.67
C ALA A 151 -17.60 8.00 1.25
N ARG A 152 -18.03 9.24 1.06
CA ARG A 152 -17.97 9.91 -0.24
C ARG A 152 -16.54 10.17 -0.68
N PHE A 153 -15.68 10.56 0.24
CA PHE A 153 -14.26 10.75 -0.02
C PHE A 153 -13.61 9.45 -0.52
N ILE A 154 -13.91 8.32 0.12
CA ILE A 154 -13.39 7.00 -0.26
C ILE A 154 -13.85 6.59 -1.66
N GLU A 155 -15.10 6.87 -2.01
CA GLU A 155 -15.60 6.63 -3.39
C GLU A 155 -14.80 7.42 -4.44
N GLU A 156 -14.58 8.70 -4.20
CA GLU A 156 -13.79 9.55 -5.11
C GLU A 156 -12.33 9.11 -5.18
N LEU A 157 -11.75 8.72 -4.05
CA LEU A 157 -10.41 8.14 -4.00
C LEU A 157 -10.31 6.88 -4.85
N GLY A 158 -11.31 6.00 -4.76
CA GLY A 158 -11.40 4.79 -5.57
C GLY A 158 -11.50 5.09 -7.06
N ALA A 159 -12.23 6.12 -7.45
CA ALA A 159 -12.33 6.56 -8.85
C ALA A 159 -10.97 7.06 -9.36
N TRP A 160 -10.24 7.82 -8.55
CA TRP A 160 -8.89 8.27 -8.91
C TRP A 160 -7.92 7.08 -9.09
N ILE A 161 -7.94 6.13 -8.17
CA ILE A 161 -7.08 4.94 -8.25
C ILE A 161 -7.39 4.12 -9.51
N GLY A 162 -8.67 3.99 -9.85
CA GLY A 162 -9.09 3.29 -11.07
C GLY A 162 -8.53 3.96 -12.34
N ARG A 163 -8.61 5.27 -12.43
CA ARG A 163 -8.01 6.03 -13.56
C ARG A 163 -6.49 5.91 -13.57
N TYR A 164 -5.86 6.03 -12.41
CA TYR A 164 -4.42 5.86 -12.29
C TYR A 164 -3.96 4.50 -12.83
N ASN A 165 -4.62 3.43 -12.45
CA ASN A 165 -4.28 2.10 -12.93
C ASN A 165 -4.43 1.96 -14.45
N THR A 166 -5.47 2.54 -15.04
CA THR A 166 -5.69 2.51 -16.48
C THR A 166 -4.59 3.26 -17.23
N GLU A 167 -4.25 4.46 -16.79
CA GLU A 167 -3.19 5.28 -17.38
C GLU A 167 -1.82 4.59 -17.27
N ARG A 168 -1.48 4.03 -16.13
CA ARG A 168 -0.18 3.37 -15.93
C ARG A 168 -0.02 2.11 -16.75
N ARG A 169 -1.10 1.35 -16.94
CA ARG A 169 -1.07 0.19 -17.84
C ARG A 169 -0.81 0.61 -19.28
N SER A 170 -1.43 1.69 -19.72
CA SER A 170 -1.18 2.25 -21.05
C SER A 170 0.29 2.66 -21.21
N ASP A 171 0.86 3.33 -20.24
CA ASP A 171 2.26 3.74 -20.25
C ASP A 171 3.20 2.53 -20.28
N ALA A 172 2.94 1.51 -19.45
CA ALA A 172 3.72 0.29 -19.41
C ALA A 172 3.67 -0.50 -20.73
N LEU A 173 2.58 -0.39 -21.48
CA LEU A 173 2.41 -1.00 -22.80
C LEU A 173 2.89 -0.09 -23.95
N GLY A 174 3.60 1.00 -23.66
CA GLY A 174 4.11 1.95 -24.62
C GLY A 174 3.07 2.91 -25.17
N GLY A 175 2.02 3.21 -24.41
CA GLY A 175 0.97 4.15 -24.79
C GLY A 175 0.06 3.65 -25.92
N ARG A 176 -0.03 2.35 -26.13
CA ARG A 176 -0.82 1.72 -27.20
C ARG A 176 -2.17 1.22 -26.70
#